data_84896027ebb250f85af7fe12344c0b2f
#
_entry.id   84896027ebb250f85af7fe12344c0b2f
#
_cell.length_a   1.000
_cell.length_b   1.000
_cell.length_c   1.000
_cell.angle_alpha   90.00
_cell.angle_beta   90.00
_cell.angle_gamma   90.00
#
_symmetry.space_group_name_H-M   'P 1'
#
loop_
_entity.id
_entity.type
_entity.pdbx_description
1 polymer ?
#
loop_
_entity_poly.entity_id
_entity_poly.type
_entity_poly.pdbx_seq_one_letter_code
_entity_poly.pdbx_strand_id
1 'polypeptide(L)'
;ADVLLLVMDSLVVGETRVYGLESLASDALIERLAGGRVPSIDIVYDDLRRFGAPERASLLDLLIAHGYAVLKGRQLRCVHLDIDTTVEPLFGHQEGAYPGYNPRYHGRNCYHPLIARIAESNTIVGARLRSGDHGFGVGDVGWLRQVIRRLRKELGPDVRIVVRIDSAADGVEVLKALDALKVIFVVKAKMTPALCTAVATVPERAWRTVDRDADAHPVRQVTTVEFGRKTWNAQGVRYSVVAVRELDKEGGRKLFLWSDVDWTAHAFLTNTLEGDEEEIAAEYDGRAGIEPVIGELKRGYGLGQVPTTDFDANHTMFLLKLLTYNLVQRYVRAQHPKLATWQIGWVRRVLFRVPGKLVYHGRQWTLRVPAASRLARLLN
;
A
#
# COMPACT_ATOMS: atom_id res chain seq x y z
N ALA A 1 -15.90 -21.73 -2.12
CA ALA A 1 -14.92 -21.19 -3.09
C ALA A 1 -15.64 -20.37 -4.17
N ASP A 2 -16.69 -20.87 -4.76
CA ASP A 2 -17.36 -20.26 -5.92
C ASP A 2 -18.00 -18.90 -5.57
N VAL A 3 -18.55 -18.76 -4.38
CA VAL A 3 -19.14 -17.49 -3.89
C VAL A 3 -18.07 -16.41 -3.76
N LEU A 4 -16.87 -16.74 -3.26
CA LEU A 4 -15.81 -15.76 -3.13
C LEU A 4 -15.19 -15.36 -4.47
N LEU A 5 -15.12 -16.30 -5.43
CA LEU A 5 -14.73 -15.99 -6.80
C LEU A 5 -15.72 -15.00 -7.43
N LEU A 6 -17.02 -15.20 -7.22
CA LEU A 6 -18.03 -14.25 -7.68
C LEU A 6 -17.88 -12.87 -7.06
N VAL A 7 -17.55 -12.78 -5.76
CA VAL A 7 -17.21 -11.49 -5.11
C VAL A 7 -16.01 -10.84 -5.79
N MET A 8 -14.99 -11.64 -6.14
CA MET A 8 -13.82 -11.11 -6.86
C MET A 8 -14.18 -10.66 -8.28
N ASP A 9 -15.01 -11.40 -9.00
CA ASP A 9 -15.51 -11.01 -10.32
C ASP A 9 -16.30 -9.68 -10.24
N SER A 10 -17.13 -9.52 -9.20
CA SER A 10 -17.83 -8.25 -8.96
C SER A 10 -16.85 -7.09 -8.72
N LEU A 11 -15.81 -7.32 -7.94
CA LEU A 11 -14.75 -6.35 -7.71
C LEU A 11 -13.99 -6.00 -9.01
N VAL A 12 -13.76 -6.96 -9.91
CA VAL A 12 -13.13 -6.74 -11.21
C VAL A 12 -13.99 -5.82 -12.07
N VAL A 13 -15.29 -6.05 -12.14
CA VAL A 13 -16.20 -5.16 -12.89
C VAL A 13 -16.54 -3.85 -12.17
N GLY A 14 -16.17 -3.74 -10.87
CA GLY A 14 -16.24 -2.50 -10.10
C GLY A 14 -17.44 -2.36 -9.18
N GLU A 15 -18.17 -3.47 -8.95
CA GLU A 15 -19.11 -3.55 -7.84
C GLU A 15 -18.33 -3.85 -6.57
N THR A 16 -18.17 -2.84 -5.71
CA THR A 16 -17.28 -2.91 -4.54
C THR A 16 -18.00 -3.30 -3.26
N ARG A 17 -19.33 -3.42 -3.32
CA ARG A 17 -20.17 -3.78 -2.18
C ARG A 17 -20.91 -5.08 -2.45
N VAL A 18 -21.13 -5.87 -1.40
CA VAL A 18 -21.81 -7.17 -1.52
C VAL A 18 -23.21 -7.01 -2.13
N TYR A 19 -23.98 -6.02 -1.70
CA TYR A 19 -25.32 -5.80 -2.26
C TYR A 19 -25.31 -5.43 -3.77
N GLY A 20 -24.20 -4.93 -4.29
CA GLY A 20 -24.05 -4.66 -5.72
C GLY A 20 -24.10 -5.91 -6.60
N LEU A 21 -23.91 -7.10 -6.02
CA LEU A 21 -24.12 -8.38 -6.72
C LEU A 21 -25.53 -8.57 -7.25
N GLU A 22 -26.54 -7.99 -6.58
CA GLU A 22 -27.95 -8.04 -7.05
C GLU A 22 -28.11 -7.36 -8.41
N SER A 23 -27.37 -6.29 -8.66
CA SER A 23 -27.38 -5.60 -9.96
C SER A 23 -26.73 -6.41 -11.08
N LEU A 24 -25.84 -7.35 -10.74
CA LEU A 24 -25.15 -8.23 -11.68
C LEU A 24 -25.89 -9.57 -11.91
N ALA A 25 -26.94 -9.86 -11.12
CA ALA A 25 -27.63 -11.15 -11.15
C ALA A 25 -28.32 -11.45 -12.49
N SER A 26 -28.64 -10.43 -13.28
CA SER A 26 -29.24 -10.56 -14.61
C SER A 26 -28.20 -10.61 -15.76
N ASP A 27 -26.91 -10.46 -15.46
CA ASP A 27 -25.86 -10.56 -16.48
C ASP A 27 -25.55 -12.04 -16.79
N ALA A 28 -25.76 -12.44 -18.05
CA ALA A 28 -25.62 -13.84 -18.48
C ALA A 28 -24.18 -14.39 -18.31
N LEU A 29 -23.16 -13.55 -18.38
CA LEU A 29 -21.79 -13.96 -18.13
C LEU A 29 -21.56 -14.17 -16.65
N ILE A 30 -22.00 -13.27 -15.80
CA ILE A 30 -21.90 -13.38 -14.32
C ILE A 30 -22.69 -14.61 -13.82
N GLU A 31 -23.92 -14.80 -14.31
CA GLU A 31 -24.72 -16.02 -14.00
C GLU A 31 -23.96 -17.30 -14.39
N ARG A 32 -23.31 -17.31 -15.54
CA ARG A 32 -22.51 -18.43 -15.99
C ARG A 32 -21.28 -18.69 -15.12
N LEU A 33 -20.56 -17.62 -14.76
CA LEU A 33 -19.39 -17.72 -13.87
C LEU A 33 -19.80 -18.20 -12.47
N ALA A 34 -21.00 -17.82 -12.01
CA ALA A 34 -21.58 -18.30 -10.76
C ALA A 34 -22.12 -19.75 -10.81
N GLY A 35 -21.94 -20.48 -11.94
CA GLY A 35 -22.41 -21.87 -12.08
C GLY A 35 -23.88 -22.01 -12.44
N GLY A 36 -24.53 -20.97 -12.98
CA GLY A 36 -25.91 -20.95 -13.49
C GLY A 36 -26.91 -20.20 -12.62
N ARG A 37 -26.53 -19.78 -11.41
CA ARG A 37 -27.34 -18.93 -10.56
C ARG A 37 -26.47 -18.07 -9.65
N VAL A 38 -26.70 -16.76 -9.63
CA VAL A 38 -26.07 -15.86 -8.67
C VAL A 38 -26.69 -16.09 -7.29
N PRO A 39 -25.90 -16.39 -6.24
CA PRO A 39 -26.37 -16.57 -4.89
C PRO A 39 -26.97 -15.27 -4.34
N SER A 40 -27.85 -15.37 -3.36
CA SER A 40 -28.33 -14.21 -2.62
C SER A 40 -27.18 -13.56 -1.83
N ILE A 41 -27.31 -12.28 -1.53
CA ILE A 41 -26.33 -11.55 -0.72
C ILE A 41 -26.16 -12.15 0.67
N ASP A 42 -27.21 -12.76 1.24
CA ASP A 42 -27.15 -13.42 2.55
C ASP A 42 -26.17 -14.60 2.53
N ILE A 43 -26.18 -15.41 1.45
CA ILE A 43 -25.20 -16.50 1.28
C ILE A 43 -23.78 -15.96 1.23
N VAL A 44 -23.57 -14.80 0.58
CA VAL A 44 -22.26 -14.17 0.51
C VAL A 44 -21.80 -13.72 1.91
N TYR A 45 -22.68 -13.08 2.68
CA TYR A 45 -22.37 -12.68 4.06
C TYR A 45 -22.06 -13.88 4.96
N ASP A 46 -22.83 -14.97 4.83
CA ASP A 46 -22.59 -16.19 5.59
C ASP A 46 -21.27 -16.86 5.21
N ASP A 47 -20.93 -16.89 3.93
CA ASP A 47 -19.64 -17.43 3.49
C ASP A 47 -18.46 -16.59 3.98
N LEU A 48 -18.57 -15.26 3.99
CA LEU A 48 -17.53 -14.41 4.56
C LEU A 48 -17.28 -14.70 6.05
N ARG A 49 -18.34 -15.00 6.83
CA ARG A 49 -18.24 -15.34 8.26
C ARG A 49 -17.66 -16.74 8.50
N ARG A 50 -17.78 -17.66 7.54
CA ARG A 50 -17.22 -19.02 7.65
C ARG A 50 -15.70 -19.08 7.53
N PHE A 51 -15.04 -18.00 7.05
CA PHE A 51 -13.59 -17.95 6.93
C PHE A 51 -12.94 -17.73 8.27
N GLY A 52 -12.37 -18.79 8.83
CA GLY A 52 -11.55 -18.74 10.04
C GLY A 52 -10.13 -18.25 9.77
N ALA A 53 -9.29 -18.28 10.79
CA ALA A 53 -7.90 -17.85 10.69
C ALA A 53 -7.08 -18.66 9.66
N PRO A 54 -7.24 -20.01 9.53
CA PRO A 54 -6.51 -20.81 8.51
C PRO A 54 -6.87 -20.42 7.09
N GLU A 55 -8.16 -20.18 6.82
CA GLU A 55 -8.63 -19.80 5.48
C GLU A 55 -8.14 -18.40 5.11
N ARG A 56 -8.16 -17.45 6.05
CA ARG A 56 -7.57 -16.11 5.84
C ARG A 56 -6.07 -16.16 5.63
N ALA A 57 -5.35 -17.05 6.31
CA ALA A 57 -3.92 -17.27 6.05
C ALA A 57 -3.69 -17.78 4.62
N SER A 58 -4.52 -18.70 4.14
CA SER A 58 -4.47 -19.21 2.77
C SER A 58 -4.77 -18.12 1.74
N LEU A 59 -5.76 -17.24 1.99
CA LEU A 59 -6.03 -16.08 1.14
C LEU A 59 -4.84 -15.11 1.10
N LEU A 60 -4.21 -14.85 2.24
CA LEU A 60 -3.01 -14.03 2.32
C LEU A 60 -1.85 -14.66 1.54
N ASP A 61 -1.70 -15.98 1.60
CA ASP A 61 -0.68 -16.70 0.83
C ASP A 61 -0.91 -16.59 -0.67
N LEU A 62 -2.16 -16.70 -1.13
CA LEU A 62 -2.52 -16.49 -2.54
C LEU A 62 -2.24 -15.04 -2.96
N LEU A 63 -2.66 -14.06 -2.16
CA LEU A 63 -2.40 -12.64 -2.40
C LEU A 63 -0.91 -12.39 -2.62
N ILE A 64 -0.08 -12.89 -1.72
CA ILE A 64 1.37 -12.71 -1.76
C ILE A 64 1.99 -13.44 -2.96
N ALA A 65 1.57 -14.68 -3.23
CA ALA A 65 2.05 -15.43 -4.40
C ALA A 65 1.75 -14.70 -5.72
N HIS A 66 0.56 -14.15 -5.88
CA HIS A 66 0.20 -13.34 -7.05
C HIS A 66 0.98 -12.02 -7.12
N GLY A 67 1.29 -11.41 -5.98
CA GLY A 67 2.15 -10.23 -5.90
C GLY A 67 3.56 -10.50 -6.43
N TYR A 68 4.19 -11.57 -5.97
CA TYR A 68 5.52 -11.98 -6.43
C TYR A 68 5.54 -12.48 -7.87
N ALA A 69 4.47 -13.10 -8.34
CA ALA A 69 4.41 -13.61 -9.72
C ALA A 69 4.61 -12.50 -10.77
N VAL A 70 4.32 -11.25 -10.44
CA VAL A 70 4.58 -10.08 -11.31
C VAL A 70 6.07 -9.79 -11.45
N LEU A 71 6.89 -10.20 -10.48
CA LEU A 71 8.35 -10.01 -10.50
C LEU A 71 9.08 -11.18 -11.15
N LYS A 72 8.40 -12.31 -11.37
CA LYS A 72 9.03 -13.52 -11.91
C LYS A 72 9.69 -13.26 -13.27
N GLY A 73 10.94 -13.65 -13.40
CA GLY A 73 11.74 -13.45 -14.61
C GLY A 73 12.42 -12.08 -14.72
N ARG A 74 12.22 -11.17 -13.76
CA ARG A 74 12.95 -9.90 -13.70
C ARG A 74 14.27 -10.09 -12.96
N GLN A 75 15.35 -9.59 -13.53
CA GLN A 75 16.65 -9.56 -12.84
C GLN A 75 16.72 -8.31 -11.96
N LEU A 76 16.19 -8.41 -10.75
CA LEU A 76 16.18 -7.31 -9.80
C LEU A 76 17.44 -7.38 -8.93
N ARG A 77 18.19 -6.28 -8.86
CA ARG A 77 19.32 -6.10 -7.93
C ARG A 77 18.89 -5.46 -6.62
N CYS A 78 17.83 -4.68 -6.67
CA CYS A 78 17.25 -3.99 -5.52
C CYS A 78 15.74 -4.04 -5.59
N VAL A 79 15.08 -4.12 -4.45
CA VAL A 79 13.62 -4.06 -4.30
C VAL A 79 13.28 -3.13 -3.15
N HIS A 80 12.33 -2.23 -3.39
CA HIS A 80 11.82 -1.30 -2.40
C HIS A 80 10.50 -1.82 -1.84
N LEU A 81 10.49 -2.03 -0.53
CA LEU A 81 9.33 -2.46 0.24
C LEU A 81 8.76 -1.24 0.98
N ASP A 82 7.67 -0.71 0.46
CA ASP A 82 6.94 0.37 1.10
C ASP A 82 5.90 -0.21 2.07
N ILE A 83 5.93 0.28 3.30
CA ILE A 83 4.97 -0.10 4.33
C ILE A 83 4.20 1.14 4.75
N ASP A 84 2.89 1.02 4.76
CA ASP A 84 2.01 2.10 5.18
C ASP A 84 0.78 1.58 5.91
N THR A 85 0.23 2.46 6.73
CA THR A 85 -1.06 2.26 7.37
C THR A 85 -2.08 3.16 6.71
N THR A 86 -3.31 2.71 6.64
CA THR A 86 -4.40 3.57 6.19
C THR A 86 -5.54 3.57 7.20
N VAL A 87 -6.32 4.62 7.22
CA VAL A 87 -7.48 4.71 8.10
C VAL A 87 -8.74 4.40 7.30
N GLU A 88 -9.56 3.51 7.83
CA GLU A 88 -10.88 3.18 7.30
C GLU A 88 -11.95 3.62 8.29
N PRO A 89 -12.54 4.82 8.12
CA PRO A 89 -13.59 5.33 9.02
C PRO A 89 -14.81 4.42 8.99
N LEU A 90 -15.37 4.14 10.18
CA LEU A 90 -16.54 3.28 10.35
C LEU A 90 -17.72 4.11 10.84
N PHE A 91 -18.93 3.74 10.38
CA PHE A 91 -20.15 4.49 10.63
C PHE A 91 -21.19 3.67 11.43
N GLY A 92 -20.75 2.57 12.04
CA GLY A 92 -21.60 1.67 12.82
C GLY A 92 -20.85 1.04 13.99
N HIS A 93 -21.41 -0.01 14.55
CA HIS A 93 -20.90 -0.75 15.69
C HIS A 93 -20.18 -2.03 15.23
N GLN A 94 -19.18 -1.89 14.37
CA GLN A 94 -18.38 -3.01 13.92
C GLN A 94 -17.45 -3.49 15.05
N GLU A 95 -17.26 -4.79 15.14
CA GLU A 95 -16.29 -5.40 16.05
C GLU A 95 -14.86 -4.89 15.72
N GLY A 96 -14.05 -4.61 16.76
CA GLY A 96 -12.71 -4.03 16.59
C GLY A 96 -12.68 -2.56 16.12
N ALA A 97 -13.84 -1.91 16.05
CA ALA A 97 -13.98 -0.51 15.74
C ALA A 97 -13.70 0.35 16.96
N TYR A 98 -12.55 1.00 16.99
CA TYR A 98 -12.13 1.91 18.07
C TYR A 98 -11.70 3.27 17.50
N PRO A 99 -11.82 4.34 18.32
CA PRO A 99 -11.22 5.61 17.97
C PRO A 99 -9.70 5.46 17.84
N GLY A 100 -9.14 5.94 16.74
CA GLY A 100 -7.72 5.92 16.48
C GLY A 100 -7.26 7.21 15.82
N TYR A 101 -5.98 7.30 15.49
CA TYR A 101 -5.45 8.44 14.78
C TYR A 101 -6.13 8.57 13.40
N ASN A 102 -6.95 9.59 13.27
CA ASN A 102 -7.66 9.90 12.03
C ASN A 102 -7.62 11.42 11.80
N PRO A 103 -6.80 11.90 10.86
CA PRO A 103 -6.63 13.34 10.64
C PRO A 103 -7.87 14.02 10.05
N ARG A 104 -8.79 13.26 9.44
CA ARG A 104 -10.03 13.81 8.85
C ARG A 104 -11.24 13.74 9.78
N TYR A 105 -11.33 12.69 10.60
CA TYR A 105 -12.50 12.42 11.44
C TYR A 105 -12.03 12.10 12.86
N HIS A 106 -11.63 13.16 13.61
CA HIS A 106 -11.15 13.02 14.98
C HIS A 106 -12.18 12.30 15.86
N GLY A 107 -11.71 11.33 16.65
CA GLY A 107 -12.54 10.59 17.60
C GLY A 107 -13.52 9.60 16.99
N ARG A 108 -13.55 9.42 15.67
CA ARG A 108 -14.41 8.43 15.02
C ARG A 108 -13.80 7.05 15.07
N ASN A 109 -14.65 6.04 15.29
CA ASN A 109 -14.25 4.65 15.17
C ASN A 109 -13.72 4.35 13.77
N CYS A 110 -12.69 3.54 13.71
CA CYS A 110 -12.03 3.16 12.45
C CYS A 110 -11.38 1.79 12.54
N TYR A 111 -10.95 1.26 11.40
CA TYR A 111 -9.89 0.26 11.29
C TYR A 111 -8.59 0.92 10.84
N HIS A 112 -7.47 0.28 11.18
CA HIS A 112 -6.12 0.70 10.78
C HIS A 112 -5.40 -0.43 10.01
N PRO A 113 -5.78 -0.70 8.75
CA PRO A 113 -5.10 -1.67 7.92
C PRO A 113 -3.62 -1.34 7.75
N LEU A 114 -2.80 -2.38 7.71
CA LEU A 114 -1.37 -2.34 7.44
C LEU A 114 -1.10 -3.03 6.10
N ILE A 115 -0.38 -2.37 5.21
CA ILE A 115 -0.12 -2.84 3.85
C ILE A 115 1.37 -2.73 3.55
N ALA A 116 1.94 -3.79 2.96
CA ALA A 116 3.28 -3.79 2.39
C ALA A 116 3.20 -3.96 0.86
N ARG A 117 3.81 -3.05 0.13
CA ARG A 117 3.84 -2.96 -1.33
C ARG A 117 5.27 -3.08 -1.84
N ILE A 118 5.47 -3.78 -2.95
CA ILE A 118 6.70 -3.70 -3.74
C ILE A 118 6.57 -2.57 -4.75
N ALA A 119 7.50 -1.61 -4.71
CA ALA A 119 7.46 -0.42 -5.57
C ALA A 119 7.61 -0.75 -7.06
N GLU A 120 8.49 -1.69 -7.42
CA GLU A 120 8.80 -2.07 -8.80
C GLU A 120 7.63 -2.72 -9.54
N SER A 121 6.71 -3.32 -8.80
CA SER A 121 5.54 -4.00 -9.35
C SER A 121 4.20 -3.36 -8.98
N ASN A 122 4.18 -2.45 -8.04
CA ASN A 122 2.95 -1.93 -7.42
C ASN A 122 2.04 -3.02 -6.83
N THR A 123 2.59 -4.17 -6.46
CA THR A 123 1.83 -5.29 -5.90
C THR A 123 1.92 -5.36 -4.40
N ILE A 124 0.88 -5.86 -3.78
CA ILE A 124 0.80 -6.04 -2.33
C ILE A 124 1.40 -7.39 -1.95
N VAL A 125 2.33 -7.40 -1.00
CA VAL A 125 3.04 -8.61 -0.53
C VAL A 125 2.94 -8.82 0.98
N GLY A 126 2.17 -7.98 1.64
CA GLY A 126 1.83 -8.13 3.04
C GLY A 126 0.61 -7.29 3.36
N ALA A 127 -0.31 -7.84 4.14
CA ALA A 127 -1.53 -7.15 4.53
C ALA A 127 -2.05 -7.68 5.87
N ARG A 128 -2.63 -6.79 6.68
CA ARG A 128 -3.28 -7.13 7.94
C ARG A 128 -4.36 -6.11 8.26
N LEU A 129 -5.58 -6.55 8.47
CA LEU A 129 -6.60 -5.70 9.06
C LEU A 129 -6.32 -5.58 10.56
N ARG A 130 -6.43 -4.39 11.13
CA ARG A 130 -6.22 -4.10 12.55
C ARG A 130 -7.33 -3.23 13.07
N SER A 131 -7.62 -3.35 14.37
CA SER A 131 -8.56 -2.45 15.04
C SER A 131 -8.04 -1.00 15.07
N GLY A 132 -8.94 -0.05 15.29
CA GLY A 132 -8.68 1.37 15.15
C GLY A 132 -7.67 1.94 16.15
N ASP A 133 -7.54 1.31 17.32
CA ASP A 133 -6.61 1.70 18.38
C ASP A 133 -5.15 1.23 18.15
N HIS A 134 -4.90 0.47 17.07
CA HIS A 134 -3.57 -0.03 16.74
C HIS A 134 -2.79 0.93 15.84
N GLY A 135 -1.80 1.62 16.40
CA GLY A 135 -0.73 2.26 15.64
C GLY A 135 0.32 1.23 15.14
N PHE A 136 1.15 1.63 14.18
CA PHE A 136 2.32 0.83 13.80
C PHE A 136 3.39 0.91 14.91
N GLY A 137 3.99 -0.21 15.28
CA GLY A 137 5.00 -0.22 16.34
C GLY A 137 5.52 -1.61 16.70
N VAL A 138 5.91 -1.78 17.96
CA VAL A 138 6.52 -3.04 18.48
C VAL A 138 5.64 -4.26 18.22
N GLY A 139 4.31 -4.12 18.33
CA GLY A 139 3.35 -5.21 18.05
C GLY A 139 3.36 -5.72 16.62
N ASP A 140 3.90 -4.93 15.67
CA ASP A 140 3.97 -5.30 14.27
C ASP A 140 5.34 -5.87 13.85
N VAL A 141 6.32 -5.91 14.75
CA VAL A 141 7.68 -6.44 14.45
C VAL A 141 7.62 -7.90 13.99
N GLY A 142 6.74 -8.71 14.58
CA GLY A 142 6.53 -10.11 14.17
C GLY A 142 6.05 -10.20 12.71
N TRP A 143 5.05 -9.39 12.35
CA TRP A 143 4.53 -9.30 10.97
C TRP A 143 5.60 -8.78 10.00
N LEU A 144 6.33 -7.74 10.38
CA LEU A 144 7.42 -7.18 9.58
C LEU A 144 8.49 -8.23 9.25
N ARG A 145 8.90 -9.03 10.25
CA ARG A 145 9.83 -10.14 10.08
C ARG A 145 9.31 -11.19 9.11
N GLN A 146 8.03 -11.53 9.18
CA GLN A 146 7.41 -12.50 8.25
C GLN A 146 7.42 -11.98 6.81
N VAL A 147 7.02 -10.73 6.58
CA VAL A 147 7.01 -10.12 5.25
C VAL A 147 8.41 -10.09 4.65
N ILE A 148 9.41 -9.59 5.39
CA ILE A 148 10.79 -9.46 4.89
C ILE A 148 11.44 -10.83 4.65
N ARG A 149 11.25 -11.80 5.56
CA ARG A 149 11.78 -13.16 5.37
C ARG A 149 11.17 -13.83 4.14
N ARG A 150 9.89 -13.65 3.91
CA ARG A 150 9.22 -14.18 2.73
C ARG A 150 9.73 -13.51 1.46
N LEU A 151 9.88 -12.18 1.48
CA LEU A 151 10.47 -11.43 0.37
C LEU A 151 11.88 -11.93 0.06
N ARG A 152 12.72 -12.15 1.07
CA ARG A 152 14.06 -12.70 0.91
C ARG A 152 14.05 -14.12 0.32
N LYS A 153 13.10 -14.96 0.74
CA LYS A 153 12.94 -16.32 0.19
C LYS A 153 12.55 -16.30 -1.30
N GLU A 154 11.67 -15.38 -1.69
CA GLU A 154 11.17 -15.30 -3.07
C GLU A 154 12.17 -14.66 -4.05
N LEU A 155 12.95 -13.69 -3.58
CA LEU A 155 13.88 -12.94 -4.43
C LEU A 155 15.33 -13.50 -4.39
N GLY A 156 15.65 -14.28 -3.37
CA GLY A 156 17.02 -14.77 -3.14
C GLY A 156 17.86 -13.87 -2.23
N PRO A 157 19.04 -14.38 -1.80
CA PRO A 157 19.89 -13.70 -0.81
C PRO A 157 20.56 -12.44 -1.35
N ASP A 158 20.84 -12.38 -2.66
CA ASP A 158 21.68 -11.35 -3.28
C ASP A 158 20.89 -10.08 -3.62
N VAL A 159 19.57 -10.12 -3.57
CA VAL A 159 18.75 -8.94 -3.85
C VAL A 159 18.77 -7.99 -2.66
N ARG A 160 19.18 -6.75 -2.89
CA ARG A 160 19.12 -5.69 -1.89
C ARG A 160 17.66 -5.33 -1.61
N ILE A 161 17.27 -5.30 -0.35
CA ILE A 161 15.93 -4.88 0.09
C ILE A 161 16.06 -3.55 0.81
N VAL A 162 15.35 -2.54 0.33
CA VAL A 162 15.21 -1.23 0.97
C VAL A 162 13.80 -1.12 1.51
N VAL A 163 13.64 -0.92 2.82
CA VAL A 163 12.35 -0.79 3.50
C VAL A 163 12.09 0.68 3.78
N ARG A 164 10.94 1.19 3.33
CA ARG A 164 10.54 2.59 3.52
C ARG A 164 9.25 2.67 4.32
N ILE A 165 9.28 3.35 5.46
CA ILE A 165 8.16 3.45 6.38
C ILE A 165 8.03 4.90 6.87
N ASP A 166 6.83 5.33 7.20
CA ASP A 166 6.57 6.63 7.78
C ASP A 166 7.05 6.75 9.24
N SER A 167 6.80 7.88 9.86
CA SER A 167 7.24 8.18 11.22
C SER A 167 6.59 7.31 12.31
N ALA A 168 5.59 6.52 11.98
CA ALA A 168 5.00 5.56 12.93
C ALA A 168 6.02 4.47 13.31
N ALA A 169 6.94 4.13 12.40
CA ALA A 169 8.01 3.16 12.62
C ALA A 169 9.23 3.71 13.38
N ASP A 170 9.24 4.99 13.75
CA ASP A 170 10.34 5.59 14.50
C ASP A 170 10.33 5.17 15.98
N GLY A 171 10.64 3.89 16.18
CA GLY A 171 10.83 3.26 17.48
C GLY A 171 12.06 2.35 17.45
N VAL A 172 12.89 2.40 18.50
CA VAL A 172 14.17 1.67 18.55
C VAL A 172 14.01 0.17 18.30
N GLU A 173 12.95 -0.44 18.79
CA GLU A 173 12.69 -1.87 18.61
C GLU A 173 12.37 -2.23 17.14
N VAL A 174 11.67 -1.34 16.42
CA VAL A 174 11.38 -1.52 14.99
C VAL A 174 12.67 -1.36 14.18
N LEU A 175 13.45 -0.31 14.45
CA LEU A 175 14.73 -0.06 13.77
C LEU A 175 15.71 -1.22 13.97
N LYS A 176 15.84 -1.73 15.21
CA LYS A 176 16.65 -2.93 15.50
C LYS A 176 16.15 -4.17 14.78
N ALA A 177 14.84 -4.34 14.66
CA ALA A 177 14.29 -5.48 13.95
C ALA A 177 14.62 -5.42 12.46
N LEU A 178 14.56 -4.23 11.84
CA LEU A 178 14.97 -4.01 10.45
C LEU A 178 16.46 -4.29 10.26
N ASP A 179 17.28 -3.78 11.15
CA ASP A 179 18.74 -3.98 11.12
C ASP A 179 19.11 -5.47 11.25
N ALA A 180 18.51 -6.18 12.20
CA ALA A 180 18.69 -7.62 12.40
C ALA A 180 18.24 -8.46 11.17
N LEU A 181 17.36 -7.96 10.33
CA LEU A 181 16.93 -8.58 9.09
C LEU A 181 17.86 -8.30 7.90
N LYS A 182 18.93 -7.55 8.13
CA LYS A 182 19.93 -7.18 7.11
C LYS A 182 19.28 -6.54 5.87
N VAL A 183 18.35 -5.63 6.10
CA VAL A 183 17.75 -4.77 5.09
C VAL A 183 18.26 -3.35 5.27
N ILE A 184 18.34 -2.59 4.19
CA ILE A 184 18.48 -1.15 4.28
C ILE A 184 17.10 -0.58 4.64
N PHE A 185 17.06 0.42 5.48
CA PHE A 185 15.80 1.12 5.74
C PHE A 185 15.96 2.63 5.65
N VAL A 186 14.89 3.29 5.24
CA VAL A 186 14.72 4.74 5.34
C VAL A 186 13.37 4.99 6.01
N VAL A 187 13.42 5.45 7.25
CA VAL A 187 12.24 5.71 8.10
C VAL A 187 12.16 7.20 8.38
N LYS A 188 10.97 7.80 8.16
CA LYS A 188 10.76 9.20 8.53
C LYS A 188 10.88 9.35 10.05
N ALA A 189 11.71 10.28 10.50
CA ALA A 189 11.89 10.53 11.92
C ALA A 189 10.69 11.29 12.51
N LYS A 190 10.34 10.99 13.75
CA LYS A 190 9.46 11.86 14.55
C LYS A 190 10.26 13.11 14.93
N MET A 191 9.79 14.27 14.47
CA MET A 191 10.42 15.56 14.77
C MET A 191 10.17 15.95 16.24
N THR A 192 10.91 15.29 17.14
CA THR A 192 10.90 15.60 18.57
C THR A 192 11.57 16.94 18.84
N PRO A 193 11.29 17.64 19.96
CA PRO A 193 11.97 18.90 20.27
C PRO A 193 13.49 18.81 20.21
N ALA A 194 14.07 17.71 20.69
CA ALA A 194 15.52 17.48 20.65
C ALA A 194 16.05 17.36 19.20
N LEU A 195 15.34 16.67 18.32
CA LEU A 195 15.72 16.56 16.90
C LEU A 195 15.52 17.90 16.18
N CYS A 196 14.43 18.61 16.45
CA CYS A 196 14.22 19.94 15.91
C CYS A 196 15.36 20.89 16.29
N THR A 197 15.79 20.88 17.56
CA THR A 197 16.94 21.68 18.00
C THR A 197 18.22 21.26 17.28
N ALA A 198 18.48 19.96 17.15
CA ALA A 198 19.66 19.46 16.44
C ALA A 198 19.67 19.92 14.97
N VAL A 199 18.53 19.84 14.28
CA VAL A 199 18.39 20.34 12.90
C VAL A 199 18.58 21.85 12.81
N ALA A 200 18.02 22.60 13.77
CA ALA A 200 18.14 24.07 13.81
C ALA A 200 19.57 24.57 14.05
N THR A 201 20.39 23.78 14.73
CA THR A 201 21.79 24.12 15.03
C THR A 201 22.77 23.76 13.92
N VAL A 202 22.32 23.10 12.86
CA VAL A 202 23.16 22.80 11.69
C VAL A 202 23.56 24.11 11.00
N PRO A 203 24.87 24.37 10.85
CA PRO A 203 25.33 25.61 10.20
C PRO A 203 24.90 25.66 8.72
N GLU A 204 24.57 26.84 8.22
CA GLU A 204 24.09 27.04 6.84
C GLU A 204 25.04 26.43 5.78
N ARG A 205 26.35 26.50 5.99
CA ARG A 205 27.35 25.92 5.10
C ARG A 205 27.29 24.39 4.98
N ALA A 206 26.65 23.72 5.91
CA ALA A 206 26.49 22.25 5.91
C ALA A 206 25.25 21.81 5.12
N TRP A 207 24.35 22.72 4.78
CA TRP A 207 23.21 22.43 3.94
C TRP A 207 23.60 22.40 2.47
N ARG A 208 23.43 21.25 1.82
CA ARG A 208 23.65 21.07 0.39
C ARG A 208 22.36 21.28 -0.38
N THR A 209 22.38 22.17 -1.36
CA THR A 209 21.23 22.43 -2.24
C THR A 209 21.07 21.30 -3.24
N VAL A 210 19.89 20.71 -3.30
CA VAL A 210 19.54 19.63 -4.23
C VAL A 210 18.50 20.07 -5.26
N ASP A 211 17.71 21.12 -4.98
CA ASP A 211 16.76 21.67 -5.93
C ASP A 211 16.72 23.19 -5.85
N ARG A 212 16.45 23.85 -7.01
CA ARG A 212 16.40 25.30 -7.17
C ARG A 212 15.15 25.70 -7.95
N ASP A 213 14.64 26.89 -7.69
CA ASP A 213 13.56 27.49 -8.49
C ASP A 213 14.07 28.06 -9.82
N ALA A 214 13.15 28.68 -10.59
CA ALA A 214 13.47 29.29 -11.88
C ALA A 214 14.49 30.44 -11.79
N ASP A 215 14.59 31.09 -10.62
CA ASP A 215 15.51 32.18 -10.35
C ASP A 215 16.81 31.69 -9.68
N ALA A 216 17.04 30.37 -9.69
CA ALA A 216 18.20 29.68 -9.10
C ALA A 216 18.31 29.77 -7.56
N HIS A 217 17.27 30.20 -6.85
CA HIS A 217 17.26 30.17 -5.39
C HIS A 217 17.05 28.73 -4.88
N PRO A 218 17.73 28.33 -3.79
CA PRO A 218 17.54 27.03 -3.19
C PRO A 218 16.09 26.82 -2.71
N VAL A 219 15.43 25.76 -3.16
CA VAL A 219 14.08 25.37 -2.73
C VAL A 219 14.05 24.07 -1.93
N ARG A 220 15.12 23.26 -2.06
CA ARG A 220 15.32 22.04 -1.29
C ARG A 220 16.78 21.84 -0.96
N GLN A 221 17.05 21.52 0.31
CA GLN A 221 18.40 21.29 0.80
C GLN A 221 18.43 20.06 1.72
N VAL A 222 19.59 19.40 1.77
CA VAL A 222 19.81 18.19 2.58
C VAL A 222 21.08 18.35 3.43
N THR A 223 21.12 17.62 4.53
CA THR A 223 22.31 17.54 5.39
C THR A 223 22.27 16.32 6.28
N THR A 224 23.42 15.82 6.71
CA THR A 224 23.52 14.87 7.82
C THR A 224 23.49 15.62 9.14
N VAL A 225 22.75 15.08 10.11
CA VAL A 225 22.61 15.68 11.45
C VAL A 225 23.25 14.74 12.46
N GLU A 226 24.19 15.26 13.23
CA GLU A 226 24.71 14.56 14.40
C GLU A 226 23.63 14.49 15.47
N PHE A 227 23.02 13.33 15.61
CA PHE A 227 21.93 13.13 16.54
C PHE A 227 21.96 11.72 17.13
N GLY A 228 21.70 11.63 18.41
CA GLY A 228 21.57 10.38 19.14
C GLY A 228 20.42 10.45 20.15
N ARG A 229 19.88 9.29 20.49
CA ARG A 229 18.81 9.17 21.49
C ARG A 229 19.29 8.35 22.69
N LYS A 230 18.86 8.70 23.90
CA LYS A 230 19.15 7.90 25.10
C LYS A 230 18.74 6.44 24.92
N THR A 231 17.63 6.18 24.25
CA THR A 231 17.15 4.83 23.93
C THR A 231 18.08 4.09 22.97
N TRP A 232 18.71 4.75 22.03
CA TRP A 232 19.70 4.16 21.12
C TRP A 232 20.97 3.78 21.88
N ASN A 233 21.48 4.71 22.69
CA ASN A 233 22.68 4.49 23.50
C ASN A 233 22.48 3.33 24.49
N ALA A 234 21.33 3.27 25.16
CA ALA A 234 20.99 2.17 26.08
C ALA A 234 20.91 0.81 25.38
N GLN A 235 20.66 0.78 24.09
CA GLN A 235 20.57 -0.44 23.26
C GLN A 235 21.83 -0.70 22.42
N GLY A 236 22.85 0.17 22.53
CA GLY A 236 24.12 0.03 21.81
C GLY A 236 23.99 0.19 20.29
N VAL A 237 22.98 0.95 19.80
CA VAL A 237 22.75 1.18 18.38
C VAL A 237 22.96 2.63 18.01
N ARG A 238 23.33 2.87 16.75
CA ARG A 238 23.43 4.18 16.13
C ARG A 238 22.86 4.13 14.72
N TYR A 239 22.13 5.17 14.33
CA TYR A 239 21.56 5.32 13.00
C TYR A 239 21.91 6.71 12.46
N SER A 240 22.13 6.78 11.16
CA SER A 240 22.33 8.04 10.47
C SER A 240 21.03 8.83 10.42
N VAL A 241 21.14 10.14 10.57
CA VAL A 241 20.00 11.06 10.47
C VAL A 241 20.27 12.03 9.35
N VAL A 242 19.46 11.97 8.30
CA VAL A 242 19.50 12.89 7.17
C VAL A 242 18.32 13.84 7.30
N ALA A 243 18.59 15.13 7.38
CA ALA A 243 17.57 16.17 7.37
C ALA A 243 17.39 16.74 5.98
N VAL A 244 16.15 17.03 5.65
CA VAL A 244 15.72 17.74 4.43
C VAL A 244 14.96 18.96 4.85
N ARG A 245 15.25 20.11 4.22
CA ARG A 245 14.44 21.31 4.35
C ARG A 245 13.95 21.78 2.99
N GLU A 246 12.70 22.17 2.93
CA GLU A 246 12.05 22.64 1.72
C GLU A 246 11.38 23.99 1.98
N LEU A 247 11.38 24.86 0.97
CA LEU A 247 10.62 26.10 1.03
C LEU A 247 9.13 25.78 1.12
N ASP A 248 8.49 26.38 2.12
CA ASP A 248 7.05 26.28 2.26
C ASP A 248 6.36 27.19 1.23
N LYS A 249 5.79 26.57 0.22
CA LYS A 249 5.04 27.26 -0.86
C LYS A 249 3.64 27.69 -0.44
N GLU A 250 3.13 27.24 0.72
CA GLU A 250 1.72 27.41 1.11
C GLU A 250 1.50 27.90 2.56
N GLY A 251 2.50 28.46 3.23
CA GLY A 251 2.35 29.02 4.57
C GLY A 251 2.17 27.99 5.69
N GLY A 252 2.84 26.83 5.58
CA GLY A 252 2.89 25.80 6.62
C GLY A 252 3.54 26.25 7.93
N ARG A 253 3.52 25.42 8.95
CA ARG A 253 4.08 25.75 10.27
C ARG A 253 5.54 26.15 10.17
N LYS A 254 5.84 27.42 10.49
CA LYS A 254 7.22 27.90 10.65
C LYS A 254 7.93 27.05 11.70
N LEU A 255 8.97 26.32 11.29
CA LEU A 255 9.81 25.58 12.22
C LEU A 255 10.78 26.47 12.98
N PHE A 256 11.07 27.68 12.43
CA PHE A 256 12.01 28.64 13.01
C PHE A 256 11.37 30.04 13.05
N LEU A 257 11.20 30.55 14.25
CA LEU A 257 10.62 31.91 14.52
C LEU A 257 11.49 33.07 14.03
N TRP A 258 12.72 32.85 13.57
CA TRP A 258 13.74 33.88 13.29
C TRP A 258 14.48 33.69 11.95
N SER A 259 13.97 32.91 11.02
CA SER A 259 14.51 32.91 9.66
C SER A 259 13.62 33.73 8.74
N ASP A 260 14.23 34.60 7.94
CA ASP A 260 13.54 35.39 6.90
C ASP A 260 12.99 34.49 5.77
N VAL A 261 13.34 33.21 5.79
CA VAL A 261 12.93 32.20 4.81
C VAL A 261 12.14 31.12 5.53
N ASP A 262 10.92 30.85 5.08
CA ASP A 262 10.04 29.81 5.64
C ASP A 262 10.46 28.42 5.17
N TRP A 263 11.37 27.78 5.91
CA TRP A 263 11.76 26.41 5.68
C TRP A 263 10.91 25.44 6.50
N THR A 264 10.36 24.43 5.84
CA THR A 264 9.80 23.25 6.52
C THR A 264 10.86 22.15 6.52
N ALA A 265 11.19 21.62 7.70
CA ALA A 265 12.20 20.54 7.81
C ALA A 265 11.58 19.23 8.28
N HIS A 266 12.12 18.14 7.77
CA HIS A 266 11.87 16.78 8.22
C HIS A 266 13.19 15.98 8.18
N ALA A 267 13.21 14.81 8.81
CA ALA A 267 14.41 13.99 8.85
C ALA A 267 14.09 12.52 8.61
N PHE A 268 15.10 11.79 8.16
CA PHE A 268 15.07 10.35 7.92
C PHE A 268 16.12 9.64 8.75
N LEU A 269 15.76 8.46 9.23
CA LEU A 269 16.63 7.53 9.94
C LEU A 269 17.02 6.41 8.99
N THR A 270 18.29 6.08 8.92
CA THR A 270 18.79 4.97 8.10
C THR A 270 19.94 4.24 8.77
N ASN A 271 20.12 2.96 8.45
CA ASN A 271 21.26 2.16 8.85
C ASN A 271 22.35 2.07 7.77
N THR A 272 22.18 2.75 6.63
CA THR A 272 23.23 2.83 5.63
C THR A 272 24.07 4.09 5.83
N LEU A 273 25.39 3.91 5.68
CA LEU A 273 26.37 4.99 5.56
C LEU A 273 26.80 5.14 4.08
N GLU A 274 26.31 4.27 3.21
CA GLU A 274 26.56 4.29 1.78
C GLU A 274 25.51 5.19 1.11
N GLY A 275 25.93 6.04 0.23
CA GLY A 275 25.11 7.03 -0.43
C GLY A 275 25.20 8.41 0.24
N ASP A 276 24.96 9.42 -0.54
CA ASP A 276 24.89 10.78 -0.03
C ASP A 276 23.49 11.12 0.50
N GLU A 277 23.37 12.26 1.15
CA GLU A 277 22.11 12.71 1.76
C GLU A 277 20.98 12.87 0.73
N GLU A 278 21.32 13.24 -0.50
CA GLU A 278 20.38 13.39 -1.60
C GLU A 278 19.79 12.05 -2.01
N GLU A 279 20.63 11.01 -2.13
CA GLU A 279 20.19 9.65 -2.46
C GLU A 279 19.26 9.11 -1.38
N ILE A 280 19.57 9.31 -0.09
CA ILE A 280 18.74 8.88 1.03
C ILE A 280 17.39 9.62 1.02
N ALA A 281 17.40 10.92 0.76
CA ALA A 281 16.17 11.70 0.64
C ALA A 281 15.32 11.24 -0.54
N ALA A 282 15.92 11.01 -1.71
CA ALA A 282 15.26 10.51 -2.90
C ALA A 282 14.70 9.10 -2.71
N GLU A 283 15.42 8.23 -1.98
CA GLU A 283 14.92 6.91 -1.60
C GLU A 283 13.61 7.03 -0.81
N TYR A 284 13.52 7.94 0.15
CA TYR A 284 12.29 8.13 0.90
C TYR A 284 11.17 8.73 0.04
N ASP A 285 11.47 9.66 -0.85
CA ASP A 285 10.47 10.28 -1.73
C ASP A 285 9.74 9.24 -2.58
N GLY A 286 10.46 8.21 -3.01
CA GLY A 286 9.88 7.06 -3.72
C GLY A 286 8.77 6.34 -2.94
N ARG A 287 8.71 6.47 -1.59
CA ARG A 287 7.64 5.93 -0.75
C ARG A 287 6.28 6.56 -1.10
N ALA A 288 6.24 7.81 -1.52
CA ALA A 288 4.99 8.48 -1.92
C ALA A 288 4.20 7.66 -2.96
N GLY A 289 4.87 6.79 -3.71
CA GLY A 289 4.22 5.87 -4.66
C GLY A 289 3.25 4.86 -4.04
N ILE A 290 3.23 4.63 -2.71
CA ILE A 290 2.21 3.79 -2.06
C ILE A 290 0.85 4.50 -1.95
N GLU A 291 0.84 5.81 -1.82
CA GLU A 291 -0.38 6.61 -1.63
C GLU A 291 -1.36 6.52 -2.82
N PRO A 292 -0.92 6.65 -4.09
CA PRO A 292 -1.75 6.37 -5.25
C PRO A 292 -2.32 4.96 -5.26
N VAL A 293 -1.55 3.94 -4.84
CA VAL A 293 -2.02 2.56 -4.76
C VAL A 293 -3.10 2.41 -3.70
N ILE A 294 -2.91 2.94 -2.50
CA ILE A 294 -3.95 2.96 -1.46
C ILE A 294 -5.18 3.75 -1.94
N GLY A 295 -4.97 4.87 -2.62
CA GLY A 295 -6.04 5.65 -3.25
C GLY A 295 -6.82 4.84 -4.28
N GLU A 296 -6.16 4.06 -5.12
CA GLU A 296 -6.79 3.16 -6.08
C GLU A 296 -7.55 2.03 -5.39
N LEU A 297 -6.96 1.40 -4.38
CA LEU A 297 -7.62 0.38 -3.56
C LEU A 297 -8.91 0.93 -2.92
N LYS A 298 -8.87 2.13 -2.37
CA LYS A 298 -10.05 2.76 -1.76
C LYS A 298 -11.15 3.10 -2.79
N ARG A 299 -10.80 3.76 -3.88
CA ARG A 299 -11.76 4.22 -4.89
C ARG A 299 -12.16 3.11 -5.86
N GLY A 300 -11.21 2.29 -6.26
CA GLY A 300 -11.40 1.27 -7.30
C GLY A 300 -11.89 -0.08 -6.77
N TYR A 301 -11.48 -0.48 -5.58
CA TYR A 301 -11.81 -1.77 -4.99
C TYR A 301 -12.62 -1.64 -3.70
N GLY A 302 -13.00 -0.42 -3.32
CA GLY A 302 -13.79 -0.16 -2.14
C GLY A 302 -13.12 -0.56 -0.84
N LEU A 303 -11.79 -0.40 -0.71
CA LEU A 303 -11.05 -0.85 0.47
C LEU A 303 -11.65 -0.30 1.77
N GLY A 304 -12.05 0.97 1.78
CA GLY A 304 -12.70 1.61 2.93
C GLY A 304 -14.17 1.24 3.15
N GLN A 305 -14.72 0.25 2.43
CA GLN A 305 -16.10 -0.22 2.59
C GLN A 305 -16.11 -1.54 3.36
N VAL A 306 -16.76 -1.52 4.51
CA VAL A 306 -16.84 -2.66 5.43
C VAL A 306 -18.24 -3.30 5.32
N PRO A 307 -18.34 -4.58 4.93
CA PRO A 307 -19.60 -5.19 4.58
C PRO A 307 -20.44 -5.66 5.79
N THR A 308 -19.81 -5.96 6.93
CA THR A 308 -20.46 -6.60 8.06
C THR A 308 -20.12 -5.92 9.40
N THR A 309 -20.73 -6.39 10.48
CA THR A 309 -20.34 -6.03 11.86
C THR A 309 -19.23 -6.92 12.41
N ASP A 310 -18.98 -8.09 11.82
CA ASP A 310 -18.00 -9.08 12.24
C ASP A 310 -16.61 -8.73 11.74
N PHE A 311 -15.62 -8.73 12.64
CA PHE A 311 -14.24 -8.34 12.31
C PHE A 311 -13.56 -9.33 11.36
N ASP A 312 -13.79 -10.62 11.55
CA ASP A 312 -13.16 -11.68 10.77
C ASP A 312 -13.72 -11.74 9.34
N ALA A 313 -15.02 -11.54 9.16
CA ALA A 313 -15.66 -11.41 7.85
C ALA A 313 -15.14 -10.16 7.10
N ASN A 314 -14.97 -9.05 7.82
CA ASN A 314 -14.41 -7.82 7.26
C ASN A 314 -12.92 -8.00 6.87
N HIS A 315 -12.16 -8.76 7.66
CA HIS A 315 -10.78 -9.12 7.32
C HIS A 315 -10.73 -10.02 6.07
N THR A 316 -11.63 -10.97 5.95
CA THR A 316 -11.77 -11.80 4.75
C THR A 316 -12.03 -10.94 3.52
N MET A 317 -13.00 -10.03 3.58
CA MET A 317 -13.31 -9.11 2.47
C MET A 317 -12.14 -8.17 2.14
N PHE A 318 -11.44 -7.68 3.14
CA PHE A 318 -10.22 -6.89 2.97
C PHE A 318 -9.16 -7.65 2.15
N LEU A 319 -8.89 -8.91 2.49
CA LEU A 319 -7.93 -9.76 1.76
C LEU A 319 -8.41 -10.05 0.33
N LEU A 320 -9.71 -10.30 0.10
CA LEU A 320 -10.27 -10.50 -1.24
C LEU A 320 -10.08 -9.28 -2.14
N LYS A 321 -10.30 -8.08 -1.61
CA LYS A 321 -10.06 -6.83 -2.36
C LYS A 321 -8.61 -6.69 -2.80
N LEU A 322 -7.67 -6.97 -1.90
CA LEU A 322 -6.24 -6.90 -2.21
C LEU A 322 -5.79 -8.03 -3.15
N LEU A 323 -6.32 -9.23 -2.98
CA LEU A 323 -6.05 -10.36 -3.90
C LEU A 323 -6.56 -10.03 -5.31
N THR A 324 -7.79 -9.50 -5.43
CA THR A 324 -8.36 -9.08 -6.72
C THR A 324 -7.48 -8.01 -7.37
N TYR A 325 -7.01 -7.04 -6.60
CA TYR A 325 -6.07 -6.03 -7.08
C TYR A 325 -4.80 -6.68 -7.66
N ASN A 326 -4.13 -7.57 -6.93
CA ASN A 326 -2.93 -8.25 -7.41
C ASN A 326 -3.18 -9.11 -8.65
N LEU A 327 -4.30 -9.81 -8.72
CA LEU A 327 -4.70 -10.59 -9.89
C LEU A 327 -4.89 -9.72 -11.13
N VAL A 328 -5.58 -8.60 -10.99
CA VAL A 328 -5.77 -7.63 -12.08
C VAL A 328 -4.43 -7.04 -12.52
N GLN A 329 -3.57 -6.63 -11.58
CA GLN A 329 -2.23 -6.14 -11.89
C GLN A 329 -1.40 -7.18 -12.66
N ARG A 330 -1.44 -8.44 -12.21
CA ARG A 330 -0.75 -9.55 -12.89
C ARG A 330 -1.30 -9.78 -14.30
N TYR A 331 -2.62 -9.86 -14.45
CA TYR A 331 -3.28 -10.06 -15.74
C TYR A 331 -2.97 -8.93 -16.72
N VAL A 332 -3.15 -7.68 -16.31
CA VAL A 332 -2.95 -6.51 -17.19
C VAL A 332 -1.49 -6.43 -17.62
N ARG A 333 -0.53 -6.65 -16.73
CA ARG A 333 0.90 -6.62 -17.08
C ARG A 333 1.32 -7.75 -18.03
N ALA A 334 0.72 -8.93 -17.88
CA ALA A 334 1.03 -10.09 -18.70
C ALA A 334 0.38 -10.02 -20.09
N GLN A 335 -0.89 -9.58 -20.17
CA GLN A 335 -1.68 -9.64 -21.39
C GLN A 335 -1.79 -8.30 -22.10
N HIS A 336 -1.75 -7.20 -21.35
CA HIS A 336 -1.97 -5.84 -21.86
C HIS A 336 -0.96 -4.84 -21.28
N PRO A 337 0.36 -5.01 -21.48
CA PRO A 337 1.40 -4.23 -20.82
C PRO A 337 1.26 -2.71 -21.04
N LYS A 338 0.67 -2.28 -22.14
CA LYS A 338 0.39 -0.87 -22.41
C LYS A 338 -0.63 -0.24 -21.44
N LEU A 339 -1.43 -1.05 -20.76
CA LEU A 339 -2.42 -0.62 -19.77
C LEU A 339 -1.89 -0.73 -18.32
N ALA A 340 -0.68 -1.22 -18.12
CA ALA A 340 -0.13 -1.53 -16.81
C ALA A 340 0.00 -0.33 -15.85
N THR A 341 0.03 0.89 -16.40
CA THR A 341 0.10 2.15 -15.65
C THR A 341 -1.25 2.85 -15.53
N TRP A 342 -2.30 2.27 -16.11
CA TRP A 342 -3.62 2.88 -16.11
C TRP A 342 -4.34 2.60 -14.78
N GLN A 343 -5.13 3.58 -14.33
CA GLN A 343 -6.02 3.38 -13.19
C GLN A 343 -7.12 2.36 -13.53
N ILE A 344 -7.54 1.57 -12.56
CA ILE A 344 -8.51 0.48 -12.73
C ILE A 344 -9.82 0.95 -13.40
N GLY A 345 -10.28 2.17 -13.15
CA GLY A 345 -11.48 2.71 -13.78
C GLY A 345 -11.39 2.75 -15.32
N TRP A 346 -10.22 3.05 -15.86
CA TRP A 346 -9.99 3.04 -17.32
C TRP A 346 -9.78 1.61 -17.84
N VAL A 347 -9.04 0.78 -17.10
CA VAL A 347 -8.85 -0.65 -17.43
C VAL A 347 -10.22 -1.35 -17.55
N ARG A 348 -11.13 -1.11 -16.61
CA ARG A 348 -12.50 -1.67 -16.63
C ARG A 348 -13.25 -1.31 -17.89
N ARG A 349 -13.21 -0.04 -18.32
CA ARG A 349 -13.90 0.43 -19.53
C ARG A 349 -13.40 -0.22 -20.80
N VAL A 350 -12.16 -0.69 -20.79
CA VAL A 350 -11.53 -1.28 -21.97
C VAL A 350 -11.62 -2.79 -21.98
N LEU A 351 -11.43 -3.45 -20.82
CA LEU A 351 -11.29 -4.90 -20.73
C LEU A 351 -12.49 -5.61 -20.11
N PHE A 352 -13.10 -5.04 -19.06
CA PHE A 352 -14.04 -5.77 -18.22
C PHE A 352 -15.49 -5.29 -18.33
N ARG A 353 -15.73 -4.05 -18.71
CA ARG A 353 -17.07 -3.47 -18.90
C ARG A 353 -17.32 -3.22 -20.38
N VAL A 354 -17.30 -4.28 -21.17
CA VAL A 354 -17.52 -4.21 -22.63
C VAL A 354 -18.86 -4.86 -22.95
N PRO A 355 -19.77 -4.18 -23.66
CA PRO A 355 -21.00 -4.81 -24.14
C PRO A 355 -20.69 -6.07 -24.92
N GLY A 356 -21.41 -7.16 -24.64
CA GLY A 356 -21.21 -8.43 -25.33
C GLY A 356 -22.48 -9.26 -25.36
N LYS A 357 -22.52 -10.24 -26.26
CA LYS A 357 -23.57 -11.25 -26.32
C LYS A 357 -22.96 -12.63 -26.08
N LEU A 358 -23.40 -13.30 -25.04
CA LEU A 358 -23.02 -14.67 -24.78
C LEU A 358 -23.87 -15.61 -25.67
N VAL A 359 -23.22 -16.44 -26.48
CA VAL A 359 -23.86 -17.34 -27.44
C VAL A 359 -23.35 -18.77 -27.20
N TYR A 360 -24.28 -19.73 -27.14
CA TYR A 360 -23.95 -21.15 -27.07
C TYR A 360 -24.16 -21.80 -28.43
N HIS A 361 -23.08 -22.33 -29.02
CA HIS A 361 -23.15 -23.05 -30.30
C HIS A 361 -22.07 -24.10 -30.33
N GLY A 362 -22.34 -25.28 -30.92
CA GLY A 362 -21.38 -26.37 -31.06
C GLY A 362 -20.81 -26.85 -29.73
N ARG A 363 -21.59 -26.88 -28.65
CA ARG A 363 -21.18 -27.21 -27.27
C ARG A 363 -20.15 -26.28 -26.67
N GLN A 364 -19.99 -25.07 -27.24
CA GLN A 364 -19.07 -24.08 -26.76
C GLN A 364 -19.79 -22.75 -26.51
N TRP A 365 -19.36 -22.08 -25.44
CA TRP A 365 -19.79 -20.71 -25.14
C TRP A 365 -18.84 -19.71 -25.80
N THR A 366 -19.40 -18.75 -26.49
CA THR A 366 -18.65 -17.68 -27.17
C THR A 366 -19.19 -16.34 -26.72
N LEU A 367 -18.32 -15.47 -26.24
CA LEU A 367 -18.65 -14.06 -25.98
C LEU A 367 -18.38 -13.26 -27.25
N ARG A 368 -19.42 -12.75 -27.88
CA ARG A 368 -19.32 -11.85 -29.05
C ARG A 368 -19.30 -10.41 -28.58
N VAL A 369 -18.26 -9.68 -28.94
CA VAL A 369 -18.10 -8.26 -28.62
C VAL A 369 -18.18 -7.43 -29.89
N PRO A 370 -18.66 -6.14 -29.84
CA PRO A 370 -18.70 -5.27 -31.02
C PRO A 370 -17.30 -5.07 -31.60
N ALA A 371 -17.14 -5.19 -32.92
CA ALA A 371 -15.85 -5.00 -33.61
C ALA A 371 -15.25 -3.60 -33.37
N ALA A 372 -16.09 -2.59 -33.16
CA ALA A 372 -15.66 -1.23 -32.83
C ALA A 372 -15.21 -1.05 -31.37
N SER A 373 -15.37 -2.08 -30.50
CA SER A 373 -14.96 -1.99 -29.11
C SER A 373 -13.44 -1.85 -29.00
N ARG A 374 -12.99 -1.18 -27.93
CA ARG A 374 -11.55 -1.09 -27.63
C ARG A 374 -10.95 -2.47 -27.32
N LEU A 375 -11.74 -3.36 -26.70
CA LEU A 375 -11.32 -4.74 -26.45
C LEU A 375 -11.04 -5.48 -27.76
N ALA A 376 -11.93 -5.40 -28.77
CA ALA A 376 -11.73 -6.05 -30.06
C ALA A 376 -10.42 -5.60 -30.74
N ARG A 377 -10.05 -4.30 -30.59
CA ARG A 377 -8.79 -3.76 -31.12
C ARG A 377 -7.54 -4.21 -30.35
N LEU A 378 -7.70 -4.67 -29.12
CA LEU A 378 -6.58 -5.21 -28.31
C LEU A 378 -6.38 -6.70 -28.50
N LEU A 379 -7.41 -7.40 -29.00
CA LEU A 379 -7.37 -8.85 -29.27
C LEU A 379 -6.88 -9.16 -30.69
N ASN A 380 -6.92 -8.19 -31.61
CA ASN A 380 -6.37 -8.23 -32.96
C ASN A 380 -4.97 -7.60 -33.00
#